data_680f4a19e71c5e4e93b585f3bb5bb7f8
#
_entry.id   680f4a19e71c5e4e93b585f3bb5bb7f8
#
_cell.length_a   1.000
_cell.length_b   1.000
_cell.length_c   1.000
_cell.angle_alpha   90.00
_cell.angle_beta   90.00
_cell.angle_gamma   90.00
#
_symmetry.space_group_name_H-M   'P 1'
#
loop_
_entity.id
_entity.type
_entity.pdbx_description
1 polymer ?
#
loop_
_entity_poly.entity_id
_entity_poly.type
_entity_poly.pdbx_seq_one_letter_code
_entity_poly.pdbx_strand_id
1 'polypeptide(L)'
;MEEEKNKDDGSLSFLNIPRDKNSRHFNCPEITQQKLTNLTFWVIDYMDGVSTKFGKDRALVMIKENLEDKDSDAKKFFTNSQDIKYVLGKIKEMDKFPRKVTMRASGNRYYLE
;
A
#
# COMPACT_ATOMS: atom_id res chain seq x y z
N MET A 1 8.06 -22.44 -18.07
CA MET A 1 8.10 -22.41 -18.12
C MET A 1 8.32 -22.11 -18.10
N GLU A 2 7.91 -21.86 -17.94
CA GLU A 2 7.81 -21.68 -18.00
C GLU A 2 7.85 -21.16 -17.77
N GLU A 3 7.70 -21.18 -17.79
CA GLU A 3 7.59 -20.91 -17.78
C GLU A 3 7.67 -20.46 -17.54
N GLU A 4 7.56 -20.51 -17.56
CA GLU A 4 7.46 -20.39 -17.47
C GLU A 4 7.45 -20.25 -17.25
N LYS A 5 7.37 -20.42 -17.35
CA LYS A 5 7.08 -20.64 -17.21
C LYS A 5 7.18 -20.94 -16.92
N ASN A 6 7.07 -21.14 -17.10
CA ASN A 6 6.93 -21.45 -16.74
C ASN A 6 7.16 -22.08 -15.88
N LYS A 7 7.07 -21.65 -15.82
CA LYS A 7 7.54 -22.55 -14.88
C LYS A 7 6.60 -22.74 -13.70
N ASP A 8 6.36 -23.92 -13.38
CA ASP A 8 5.35 -24.29 -12.39
C ASP A 8 6.00 -24.46 -11.02
N ASP A 9 5.67 -23.56 -10.08
CA ASP A 9 6.18 -23.63 -8.72
C ASP A 9 5.24 -24.37 -7.77
N GLY A 10 4.21 -25.03 -8.30
CA GLY A 10 3.23 -25.76 -7.51
C GLY A 10 2.12 -24.90 -6.94
N SER A 11 2.14 -23.61 -7.19
CA SER A 11 1.11 -22.71 -6.70
C SER A 11 -0.02 -22.57 -7.73
N LEU A 12 -1.05 -21.81 -7.35
CA LEU A 12 -2.16 -21.53 -8.25
C LEU A 12 -1.91 -20.32 -9.14
N SER A 13 -0.72 -19.75 -9.06
CA SER A 13 -0.42 -18.53 -9.79
C SER A 13 -0.55 -18.71 -11.31
N PHE A 14 -0.33 -19.93 -11.81
CA PHE A 14 -0.44 -20.20 -13.23
C PHE A 14 -1.86 -20.02 -13.76
N LEU A 15 -2.85 -20.04 -12.87
CA LEU A 15 -4.24 -19.82 -13.27
C LEU A 15 -4.53 -18.37 -13.54
N ASN A 16 -3.66 -17.51 -13.09
CA ASN A 16 -3.80 -16.07 -13.29
C ASN A 16 -5.18 -15.56 -12.83
N ILE A 17 -5.63 -16.05 -11.69
CA ILE A 17 -6.92 -15.68 -11.15
C ILE A 17 -6.77 -14.35 -10.40
N PRO A 18 -7.52 -13.33 -10.78
CA PRO A 18 -7.41 -12.01 -10.14
C PRO A 18 -8.19 -11.93 -8.84
N ARG A 19 -7.79 -12.72 -7.85
CA ARG A 19 -8.52 -12.78 -6.58
C ARG A 19 -8.38 -11.50 -5.79
N ASP A 20 -7.15 -11.04 -5.69
CA ASP A 20 -6.85 -9.84 -4.93
C ASP A 20 -5.71 -9.15 -5.63
N LYS A 21 -6.07 -8.47 -6.71
CA LYS A 21 -5.09 -7.79 -7.56
C LYS A 21 -4.23 -6.82 -6.77
N ASN A 22 -4.85 -6.16 -5.79
CA ASN A 22 -4.14 -5.14 -5.03
C ASN A 22 -3.11 -5.75 -4.10
N SER A 23 -3.44 -6.86 -3.47
CA SER A 23 -2.49 -7.59 -2.64
C SER A 23 -1.33 -8.12 -3.46
N ARG A 24 -1.61 -8.58 -4.67
CA ARG A 24 -0.55 -9.06 -5.55
C ARG A 24 0.36 -7.93 -5.98
N HIS A 25 -0.22 -6.76 -6.17
CA HIS A 25 0.53 -5.60 -6.59
C HIS A 25 1.47 -5.11 -5.49
N PHE A 26 0.97 -5.08 -4.26
CA PHE A 26 1.76 -4.69 -3.09
C PHE A 26 1.95 -5.93 -2.22
N ASN A 27 2.88 -6.77 -2.62
CA ASN A 27 3.11 -8.04 -1.94
C ASN A 27 4.09 -7.84 -0.78
N CYS A 28 3.61 -7.31 0.32
CA CYS A 28 4.42 -7.04 1.50
C CYS A 28 3.54 -7.12 2.75
N PRO A 29 4.16 -7.22 3.94
CA PRO A 29 3.39 -7.32 5.18
C PRO A 29 2.56 -6.08 5.46
N GLU A 30 1.46 -6.30 6.14
CA GLU A 30 0.56 -5.21 6.52
C GLU A 30 0.93 -4.64 7.88
N ILE A 31 0.79 -3.32 8.02
CA ILE A 31 0.97 -2.62 9.29
C ILE A 31 -0.26 -1.72 9.49
N THR A 32 -0.64 -1.47 10.72
CA THR A 32 -1.82 -0.63 10.98
C THR A 32 -1.44 0.84 11.04
N GLN A 33 -2.42 1.69 10.73
CA GLN A 33 -2.22 3.14 10.84
C GLN A 33 -1.85 3.54 12.27
N GLN A 34 -2.41 2.86 13.24
CA GLN A 34 -2.13 3.16 14.63
C GLN A 34 -0.64 3.01 14.93
N LYS A 35 -0.02 1.97 14.42
CA LYS A 35 1.42 1.76 14.63
C LYS A 35 2.28 2.77 13.90
N LEU A 36 1.74 3.37 12.86
CA LEU A 36 2.47 4.37 12.08
C LEU A 36 2.34 5.78 12.64
N THR A 37 1.44 5.98 13.59
CA THR A 37 1.17 7.32 14.13
C THR A 37 2.44 7.92 14.72
N ASN A 38 2.71 9.16 14.33
CA ASN A 38 3.90 9.95 14.72
C ASN A 38 5.20 9.39 14.17
N LEU A 39 5.13 8.51 13.16
CA LEU A 39 6.31 8.01 12.47
C LEU A 39 6.41 8.66 11.09
N THR A 40 7.64 8.82 10.65
CA THR A 40 7.94 9.34 9.31
C THR A 40 8.40 8.20 8.43
N PHE A 41 7.87 8.14 7.22
CA PHE A 41 8.20 7.07 6.29
C PHE A 41 8.02 7.55 4.86
N TRP A 42 8.42 6.71 3.89
CA TRP A 42 8.26 7.03 2.48
C TRP A 42 7.05 6.30 1.93
N VAL A 43 6.16 7.04 1.28
CA VAL A 43 5.08 6.44 0.52
C VAL A 43 5.61 6.15 -0.87
N ILE A 44 5.56 4.89 -1.25
CA ILE A 44 6.10 4.45 -2.54
C ILE A 44 5.03 4.56 -3.62
N ASP A 45 3.82 4.11 -3.30
CA ASP A 45 2.69 4.17 -4.21
C ASP A 45 1.42 3.83 -3.44
N TYR A 46 0.27 3.99 -4.08
CA TYR A 46 -0.98 3.58 -3.46
C TYR A 46 -1.99 3.20 -4.53
N MET A 47 -3.02 2.48 -4.11
CA MET A 47 -4.15 2.10 -4.95
C MET A 47 -5.42 2.48 -4.23
N ASP A 48 -6.34 3.10 -4.95
CA ASP A 48 -7.64 3.48 -4.39
C ASP A 48 -8.70 2.44 -4.76
N GLY A 49 -9.85 2.53 -4.12
CA GLY A 49 -10.99 1.69 -4.48
C GLY A 49 -10.82 0.23 -4.11
N VAL A 50 -10.03 -0.07 -3.09
CA VAL A 50 -9.79 -1.45 -2.67
C VAL A 50 -10.87 -1.89 -1.69
N SER A 51 -11.52 -3.01 -1.97
CA SER A 51 -12.53 -3.57 -1.07
C SER A 51 -11.94 -4.73 -0.28
N THR A 52 -12.19 -4.74 1.02
CA THR A 52 -11.76 -5.82 1.90
C THR A 52 -12.96 -6.27 2.71
N LYS A 53 -12.78 -7.35 3.49
CA LYS A 53 -13.86 -7.79 4.36
C LYS A 53 -14.16 -6.79 5.47
N PHE A 54 -13.28 -5.84 5.69
CA PHE A 54 -13.46 -4.81 6.73
C PHE A 54 -13.98 -3.49 6.19
N GLY A 55 -14.15 -3.37 4.88
CA GLY A 55 -14.67 -2.13 4.31
C GLY A 55 -14.48 -2.07 2.82
N LYS A 56 -15.23 -1.17 2.20
CA LYS A 56 -15.16 -0.93 0.77
C LYS A 56 -14.45 0.38 0.50
N ASP A 57 -13.94 0.51 -0.70
CA ASP A 57 -13.40 1.77 -1.19
C ASP A 57 -12.27 2.31 -0.32
N ARG A 58 -11.42 1.40 0.13
CA ARG A 58 -10.27 1.75 0.94
C ARG A 58 -9.07 2.05 0.03
N ALA A 59 -8.12 2.79 0.56
CA ALA A 59 -6.85 2.97 -0.12
C ALA A 59 -5.83 2.01 0.46
N LEU A 60 -5.05 1.40 -0.40
CA LEU A 60 -3.96 0.51 0.00
C LEU A 60 -2.65 1.21 -0.33
N VAL A 61 -1.81 1.41 0.68
CA VAL A 61 -0.62 2.25 0.58
C VAL A 61 0.62 1.42 0.87
N MET A 62 1.59 1.47 -0.05
CA MET A 62 2.87 0.80 0.13
C MET A 62 3.89 1.81 0.64
N ILE A 63 4.59 1.44 1.71
CA ILE A 63 5.52 2.34 2.37
C ILE A 63 6.86 1.65 2.66
N LYS A 64 7.89 2.47 2.87
CA LYS A 64 9.19 2.03 3.33
C LYS A 64 9.68 2.98 4.41
N GLU A 65 10.42 2.44 5.36
CA GLU A 65 10.98 3.27 6.43
C GLU A 65 12.07 4.18 5.84
N ASN A 66 12.92 3.62 5.01
CA ASN A 66 13.95 4.37 4.30
C ASN A 66 13.82 4.10 2.82
N LEU A 67 14.08 5.12 2.01
CA LEU A 67 13.88 4.99 0.56
C LEU A 67 14.73 3.90 -0.05
N GLU A 68 15.92 3.70 0.47
CA GLU A 68 16.86 2.71 -0.05
C GLU A 68 16.59 1.30 0.45
N ASP A 69 15.58 1.11 1.30
CA ASP A 69 15.22 -0.23 1.78
C ASP A 69 14.80 -1.12 0.63
N LYS A 70 15.01 -2.42 0.80
CA LYS A 70 14.59 -3.39 -0.20
C LYS A 70 13.08 -3.49 -0.23
N ASP A 71 12.55 -3.90 -1.38
CA ASP A 71 11.10 -4.13 -1.48
C ASP A 71 10.62 -5.16 -0.48
N SER A 72 11.49 -6.12 -0.11
CA SER A 72 11.13 -7.13 0.88
C SER A 72 10.92 -6.53 2.27
N ASP A 73 11.45 -5.35 2.53
CA ASP A 73 11.28 -4.66 3.80
C ASP A 73 10.15 -3.64 3.77
N ALA A 74 9.46 -3.53 2.64
CA ALA A 74 8.33 -2.62 2.54
C ALA A 74 7.15 -3.15 3.35
N LYS A 75 6.24 -2.25 3.66
CA LYS A 75 4.99 -2.60 4.35
C LYS A 75 3.84 -1.92 3.65
N LYS A 76 2.64 -2.33 3.98
CA LYS A 76 1.45 -1.71 3.42
C LYS A 76 0.43 -1.47 4.51
N PHE A 77 -0.41 -0.45 4.32
CA PHE A 77 -1.53 -0.23 5.23
C PHE A 77 -2.76 0.16 4.43
N PHE A 78 -3.92 -0.13 5.02
CA PHE A 78 -5.20 0.27 4.45
C PHE A 78 -5.71 1.49 5.18
N THR A 79 -6.40 2.36 4.47
CA THR A 79 -6.98 3.54 5.09
C THR A 79 -8.31 3.91 4.44
N ASN A 80 -9.24 4.39 5.26
CA ASN A 80 -10.49 5.02 4.81
C ASN A 80 -10.44 6.52 4.99
N SER A 81 -9.34 7.05 5.50
CA SER A 81 -9.23 8.48 5.77
C SER A 81 -9.37 9.27 4.47
N GLN A 82 -10.38 10.12 4.40
CA GLN A 82 -10.58 10.96 3.22
C GLN A 82 -9.44 11.95 3.07
N ASP A 83 -8.90 12.42 4.19
CA ASP A 83 -7.76 13.32 4.20
C ASP A 83 -6.54 12.68 3.55
N ILE A 84 -6.21 11.46 4.00
CA ILE A 84 -5.06 10.73 3.45
C ILE A 84 -5.28 10.43 1.98
N LYS A 85 -6.48 9.98 1.61
CA LYS A 85 -6.79 9.65 0.22
C LYS A 85 -6.65 10.88 -0.67
N TYR A 86 -7.08 12.01 -0.18
CA TYR A 86 -6.98 13.26 -0.94
C TYR A 86 -5.52 13.63 -1.17
N VAL A 87 -4.72 13.58 -0.12
CA VAL A 87 -3.29 13.92 -0.21
C VAL A 87 -2.56 12.98 -1.16
N LEU A 88 -2.82 11.67 -1.00
CA LEU A 88 -2.17 10.67 -1.87
C LEU A 88 -2.57 10.86 -3.33
N GLY A 89 -3.84 11.20 -3.56
CA GLY A 89 -4.31 11.46 -4.91
C GLY A 89 -3.61 12.65 -5.54
N LYS A 90 -3.38 13.69 -4.76
CA LYS A 90 -2.68 14.86 -5.25
C LYS A 90 -1.22 14.56 -5.56
N ILE A 91 -0.56 13.77 -4.72
CA ILE A 91 0.83 13.41 -4.95
C ILE A 91 0.94 12.58 -6.23
N LYS A 92 0.03 11.63 -6.43
CA LYS A 92 0.03 10.79 -7.61
C LYS A 92 -0.26 11.60 -8.87
N GLU A 93 -1.20 12.51 -8.78
CA GLU A 93 -1.58 13.39 -9.88
C GLU A 93 -0.38 14.21 -10.35
N MET A 94 0.45 14.62 -9.41
CA MET A 94 1.64 15.43 -9.69
C MET A 94 2.88 14.56 -9.93
N ASP A 95 2.72 13.25 -9.91
CA ASP A 95 3.81 12.28 -10.14
C ASP A 95 4.99 12.52 -9.19
N LYS A 96 4.69 12.65 -7.92
CA LYS A 96 5.70 12.96 -6.90
C LYS A 96 5.97 11.81 -5.93
N PHE A 97 5.56 10.60 -6.26
CA PHE A 97 6.01 9.43 -5.50
C PHE A 97 7.40 9.01 -5.96
N PRO A 98 8.22 8.47 -5.08
CA PRO A 98 7.99 8.32 -3.63
C PRO A 98 8.06 9.65 -2.90
N ARG A 99 7.34 9.73 -1.77
CA ARG A 99 7.25 10.97 -0.99
C ARG A 99 7.34 10.66 0.49
N LYS A 100 8.12 11.47 1.19
CA LYS A 100 8.32 11.31 2.63
C LYS A 100 7.20 12.04 3.37
N VAL A 101 6.56 11.34 4.30
CA VAL A 101 5.43 11.89 5.05
C VAL A 101 5.50 11.44 6.49
N THR A 102 4.74 12.11 7.36
CA THR A 102 4.58 11.71 8.74
C THR A 102 3.09 11.45 9.00
N MET A 103 2.79 10.31 9.62
CA MET A 103 1.42 9.97 9.97
C MET A 103 1.06 10.66 11.27
N ARG A 104 -0.08 11.36 11.29
CA ARG A 104 -0.60 12.01 12.48
C ARG A 104 -2.02 11.55 12.74
N ALA A 105 -2.44 11.69 13.99
CA ALA A 105 -3.80 11.39 14.37
C ALA A 105 -4.34 12.55 15.21
N SER A 106 -5.60 12.90 14.98
CA SER A 106 -6.30 13.93 15.73
C SER A 106 -7.71 13.43 15.99
N GLY A 107 -7.99 13.06 17.24
CA GLY A 107 -9.25 12.42 17.56
C GLY A 107 -9.35 11.08 16.86
N ASN A 108 -10.40 10.91 16.06
CA ASN A 108 -10.60 9.66 15.32
C ASN A 108 -10.08 9.75 13.88
N ARG A 109 -9.31 10.78 13.57
CA ARG A 109 -8.89 11.03 12.20
C ARG A 109 -7.40 10.84 12.05
N TYR A 110 -7.00 10.25 10.92
CA TYR A 110 -5.60 10.15 10.52
C TYR A 110 -5.35 11.11 9.37
N TYR A 111 -4.15 11.67 9.34
CA TYR A 111 -3.75 12.54 8.23
C TYR A 111 -2.23 12.48 8.06
N LEU A 112 -1.77 12.95 6.89
CA LEU A 112 -0.34 12.98 6.56
C LEU A 112 0.15 14.41 6.54
N GLU A 113 1.36 14.62 7.08
CA GLU A 113 2.01 15.92 6.96
C GLU A 113 3.38 15.82 6.36
#